data_f3edb2544fb41d79cdbad19af71c3b6b
#
_entry.id   f3edb2544fb41d79cdbad19af71c3b6b
#
_cell.length_a   1.000
_cell.length_b   1.000
_cell.length_c   1.000
_cell.angle_alpha   90.00
_cell.angle_beta   90.00
_cell.angle_gamma   90.00
#
_symmetry.space_group_name_H-M   'P 1'
#
loop_
_entity.id
_entity.type
_entity.pdbx_description
1 polymer ?
#
loop_
_entity_poly.entity_id
_entity_poly.type
_entity_poly.pdbx_seq_one_letter_code
_entity_poly.pdbx_strand_id
1 'polypeptide(L)'
;MSDILQAFRRTLSTLSNGRPWRYILTPALVALLLLVILSLLWLKALAALFMSLPPISWLDAWNLHWLAQILAFLGGWLAILLFSYVLAVLLAAVAVMPWLLDYLADGEYADVARRDTRSLTASVWNSIWSALIFMLGWLLTLPLWLVPGLNLTLPTLWMAWLNRRTFAYEACSLHTTVAEWDRLRQHHAGALFLLGLLMALLAYVPVIGLLAPSLTALVYSHYCLEAVRRLRLECAEGASLPGETS
;
A
#
# COMPACT_ATOMS: atom_id res chain seq x y z
N MET A 1 -14.36 -5.68 13.41
CA MET A 1 -13.71 -4.43 13.89
C MET A 1 -12.70 -4.69 14.99
N SER A 2 -12.94 -5.64 15.90
CA SER A 2 -11.96 -6.07 16.91
C SER A 2 -10.59 -6.43 16.34
N ASP A 3 -10.56 -7.14 15.21
CA ASP A 3 -9.33 -7.65 14.60
C ASP A 3 -8.45 -6.55 13.99
N ILE A 4 -9.07 -5.53 13.40
CA ILE A 4 -8.36 -4.35 12.91
C ILE A 4 -7.71 -3.59 14.07
N LEU A 5 -8.48 -3.35 15.14
CA LEU A 5 -7.96 -2.68 16.34
C LEU A 5 -6.83 -3.47 16.99
N GLN A 6 -6.95 -4.79 17.03
CA GLN A 6 -5.91 -5.68 17.52
C GLN A 6 -4.63 -5.59 16.65
N ALA A 7 -4.75 -5.57 15.33
CA ALA A 7 -3.62 -5.38 14.42
C ALA A 7 -2.88 -4.06 14.66
N PHE A 8 -3.62 -2.96 14.84
CA PHE A 8 -3.03 -1.66 15.20
C PHE A 8 -2.34 -1.68 16.57
N ARG A 9 -2.97 -2.27 17.58
CA ARG A 9 -2.38 -2.38 18.92
C ARG A 9 -1.08 -3.19 18.90
N ARG A 10 -1.05 -4.31 18.19
CA ARG A 10 0.16 -5.14 18.04
C ARG A 10 1.24 -4.39 17.26
N THR A 11 0.87 -3.65 16.20
CA THR A 11 1.79 -2.79 15.47
C THR A 11 2.45 -1.77 16.39
N LEU A 12 1.70 -1.09 17.25
CA LEU A 12 2.25 -0.14 18.23
C LEU A 12 3.18 -0.82 19.23
N SER A 13 2.83 -2.01 19.71
CA SER A 13 3.69 -2.81 20.58
C SER A 13 5.00 -3.21 19.91
N THR A 14 4.94 -3.61 18.63
CA THR A 14 6.13 -3.96 17.84
C THR A 14 7.03 -2.74 17.63
N LEU A 15 6.45 -1.56 17.37
CA LEU A 15 7.18 -0.30 17.21
C LEU A 15 7.90 0.12 18.49
N SER A 16 7.36 -0.18 19.68
CA SER A 16 7.98 0.16 20.96
C SER A 16 9.28 -0.61 21.22
N ASN A 17 9.48 -1.76 20.59
CA ASN A 17 10.68 -2.61 20.77
C ASN A 17 11.94 -2.11 20.06
N GLY A 18 11.89 -1.01 19.32
CA GLY A 18 13.04 -0.34 18.71
C GLY A 18 13.71 -1.06 17.51
N ARG A 19 13.72 -2.38 17.48
CA ARG A 19 14.37 -3.19 16.43
C ARG A 19 13.78 -3.01 15.02
N PRO A 20 12.45 -2.90 14.81
CA PRO A 20 11.87 -2.77 13.48
C PRO A 20 12.08 -1.39 12.82
N TRP A 21 12.50 -0.36 13.58
CA TRP A 21 12.66 1.00 13.05
C TRP A 21 13.60 1.10 11.85
N ARG A 22 14.68 0.32 11.82
CA ARG A 22 15.59 0.29 10.66
C ARG A 22 14.88 -0.16 9.37
N TYR A 23 13.97 -1.13 9.46
CA TYR A 23 13.21 -1.61 8.30
C TYR A 23 12.11 -0.63 7.88
N ILE A 24 11.53 0.09 8.84
CA ILE A 24 10.49 1.09 8.63
C ILE A 24 11.06 2.36 8.00
N LEU A 25 12.25 2.79 8.44
CA LEU A 25 12.89 4.01 7.94
C LEU A 25 13.52 3.82 6.55
N THR A 26 13.98 2.62 6.21
CA THR A 26 14.65 2.36 4.92
C THR A 26 13.80 2.77 3.71
N PRO A 27 12.51 2.32 3.55
CA PRO A 27 11.70 2.73 2.41
C PRO A 27 11.40 4.23 2.41
N ALA A 28 11.22 4.84 3.58
CA ALA A 28 10.98 6.27 3.70
C ALA A 28 12.19 7.08 3.21
N LEU A 29 13.41 6.68 3.60
CA LEU A 29 14.65 7.31 3.13
C LEU A 29 14.86 7.10 1.62
N VAL A 30 14.58 5.90 1.12
CA VAL A 30 14.65 5.62 -0.33
C VAL A 30 13.63 6.45 -1.09
N ALA A 31 12.38 6.54 -0.61
CA ALA A 31 11.35 7.37 -1.22
C ALA A 31 11.74 8.86 -1.24
N LEU A 32 12.29 9.37 -0.14
CA LEU A 32 12.77 10.75 -0.04
C LEU A 32 13.93 11.00 -1.02
N LEU A 33 14.90 10.10 -1.07
CA LEU A 33 16.02 10.18 -2.00
C LEU A 33 15.55 10.17 -3.47
N LEU A 34 14.64 9.28 -3.80
CA LEU A 34 14.02 9.22 -5.13
C LEU A 34 13.27 10.50 -5.46
N LEU A 35 12.49 11.04 -4.51
CA LEU A 35 11.79 12.30 -4.69
C LEU A 35 12.76 13.43 -5.06
N VAL A 36 13.88 13.55 -4.33
CA VAL A 36 14.90 14.56 -4.58
C VAL A 36 15.55 14.35 -5.95
N ILE A 37 16.00 13.13 -6.26
CA ILE A 37 16.67 12.82 -7.53
C ILE A 37 15.71 13.08 -8.71
N LEU A 38 14.48 12.60 -8.66
CA LEU A 38 13.50 12.79 -9.71
C LEU A 38 13.15 14.27 -9.89
N SER A 39 13.06 15.02 -8.79
CA SER A 39 12.82 16.47 -8.86
C SER A 39 13.94 17.20 -9.57
N LEU A 40 15.19 16.87 -9.26
CA LEU A 40 16.35 17.51 -9.89
C LEU A 40 16.45 17.17 -11.38
N LEU A 41 16.13 15.94 -11.75
CA LEU A 41 16.31 15.45 -13.13
C LEU A 41 15.10 15.77 -14.03
N TRP A 42 13.88 15.61 -13.52
CA TRP A 42 12.69 15.53 -14.37
C TRP A 42 11.68 16.66 -14.18
N LEU A 43 11.78 17.47 -13.13
CA LEU A 43 10.79 18.50 -12.82
C LEU A 43 10.61 19.50 -13.97
N LYS A 44 11.72 19.96 -14.57
CA LYS A 44 11.68 20.89 -15.71
C LYS A 44 11.03 20.27 -16.94
N ALA A 45 11.37 19.00 -17.24
CA ALA A 45 10.79 18.28 -18.37
C ALA A 45 9.30 18.01 -18.18
N LEU A 46 8.88 17.64 -16.98
CA LEU A 46 7.48 17.45 -16.62
C LEU A 46 6.70 18.76 -16.67
N ALA A 47 7.25 19.85 -16.13
CA ALA A 47 6.61 21.16 -16.22
C ALA A 47 6.44 21.60 -17.68
N ALA A 48 7.44 21.39 -18.55
CA ALA A 48 7.33 21.66 -19.97
C ALA A 48 6.26 20.78 -20.66
N LEU A 49 6.20 19.51 -20.29
CA LEU A 49 5.15 18.60 -20.75
C LEU A 49 3.75 19.10 -20.34
N PHE A 50 3.56 19.46 -19.07
CA PHE A 50 2.28 19.97 -18.58
C PHE A 50 1.89 21.29 -19.28
N MET A 51 2.85 22.17 -19.57
CA MET A 51 2.60 23.40 -20.36
C MET A 51 2.04 23.09 -21.75
N SER A 52 2.44 21.98 -22.37
CA SER A 52 1.97 21.61 -23.71
C SER A 52 0.60 20.92 -23.70
N LEU A 53 0.10 20.49 -22.55
CA LEU A 53 -1.16 19.75 -22.43
C LEU A 53 -2.35 20.68 -22.15
N PRO A 54 -3.54 20.46 -22.77
CA PRO A 54 -4.78 21.08 -22.34
C PRO A 54 -5.15 20.64 -20.90
N PRO A 55 -5.71 21.49 -20.05
CA PRO A 55 -6.13 22.88 -20.30
C PRO A 55 -5.05 23.94 -20.06
N ILE A 56 -3.83 23.57 -19.65
CA ILE A 56 -2.77 24.52 -19.29
C ILE A 56 -2.30 25.30 -20.52
N SER A 57 -2.17 24.66 -21.68
CA SER A 57 -1.82 25.30 -22.94
C SER A 57 -2.87 26.33 -23.41
N TRP A 58 -4.14 26.16 -23.04
CA TRP A 58 -5.19 27.16 -23.32
C TRP A 58 -5.03 28.43 -22.50
N LEU A 59 -4.62 28.28 -21.22
CA LEU A 59 -4.33 29.44 -20.35
C LEU A 59 -3.18 30.27 -20.93
N ASP A 60 -2.19 29.62 -21.49
CA ASP A 60 -1.07 30.28 -22.15
C ASP A 60 -1.53 31.06 -23.39
N ALA A 61 -2.39 30.47 -24.22
CA ALA A 61 -3.01 31.13 -25.37
C ALA A 61 -3.90 32.34 -24.98
N TRP A 62 -4.43 32.37 -23.76
CA TRP A 62 -5.23 33.50 -23.22
C TRP A 62 -4.36 34.56 -22.51
N ASN A 63 -3.05 34.58 -22.74
CA ASN A 63 -2.10 35.48 -22.08
C ASN A 63 -2.00 35.35 -20.54
N LEU A 64 -2.43 34.23 -19.99
CA LEU A 64 -2.28 33.88 -18.58
C LEU A 64 -1.03 33.03 -18.34
N HIS A 65 0.07 33.41 -18.98
CA HIS A 65 1.34 32.64 -18.98
C HIS A 65 1.86 32.34 -17.56
N TRP A 66 1.80 33.34 -16.67
CA TRP A 66 2.23 33.18 -15.27
C TRP A 66 1.43 32.08 -14.53
N LEU A 67 0.10 32.03 -14.77
CA LEU A 67 -0.77 31.02 -14.15
C LEU A 67 -0.49 29.62 -14.75
N ALA A 68 -0.34 29.57 -16.08
CA ALA A 68 0.02 28.32 -16.77
C ALA A 68 1.34 27.74 -16.24
N GLN A 69 2.36 28.58 -16.03
CA GLN A 69 3.65 28.17 -15.47
C GLN A 69 3.50 27.62 -14.05
N ILE A 70 2.76 28.30 -13.17
CA ILE A 70 2.53 27.81 -11.79
C ILE A 70 1.83 26.46 -11.82
N LEU A 71 0.75 26.31 -12.60
CA LEU A 71 0.01 25.07 -12.68
C LEU A 71 0.84 23.92 -13.29
N ALA A 72 1.64 24.20 -14.31
CA ALA A 72 2.54 23.22 -14.90
C ALA A 72 3.61 22.75 -13.91
N PHE A 73 4.18 23.67 -13.15
CA PHE A 73 5.18 23.37 -12.12
C PHE A 73 4.57 22.54 -10.98
N LEU A 74 3.39 22.93 -10.49
CA LEU A 74 2.65 22.17 -9.48
C LEU A 74 2.26 20.77 -10.01
N GLY A 75 1.81 20.68 -11.24
CA GLY A 75 1.51 19.39 -11.90
C GLY A 75 2.73 18.48 -11.98
N GLY A 76 3.89 19.02 -12.34
CA GLY A 76 5.16 18.31 -12.35
C GLY A 76 5.55 17.78 -10.96
N TRP A 77 5.42 18.60 -9.92
CA TRP A 77 5.65 18.20 -8.54
C TRP A 77 4.69 17.09 -8.08
N LEU A 78 3.40 17.24 -8.35
CA LEU A 78 2.40 16.23 -7.99
C LEU A 78 2.67 14.90 -8.69
N ALA A 79 3.08 14.93 -9.96
CA ALA A 79 3.44 13.71 -10.70
C ALA A 79 4.65 13.01 -10.08
N ILE A 80 5.69 13.75 -9.70
CA ILE A 80 6.87 13.20 -9.03
C ILE A 80 6.52 12.64 -7.66
N LEU A 81 5.73 13.36 -6.86
CA LEU A 81 5.27 12.90 -5.55
C LEU A 81 4.48 11.60 -5.67
N LEU A 82 3.53 11.53 -6.60
CA LEU A 82 2.73 10.33 -6.83
C LEU A 82 3.61 9.15 -7.24
N PHE A 83 4.50 9.35 -8.20
CA PHE A 83 5.40 8.30 -8.68
C PHE A 83 6.32 7.81 -7.57
N SER A 84 6.93 8.73 -6.80
CA SER A 84 7.79 8.39 -5.66
C SER A 84 7.03 7.63 -4.58
N TYR A 85 5.79 8.02 -4.30
CA TYR A 85 4.95 7.34 -3.32
C TYR A 85 4.55 5.93 -3.78
N VAL A 86 4.12 5.77 -5.03
CA VAL A 86 3.79 4.43 -5.59
C VAL A 86 5.00 3.52 -5.52
N LEU A 87 6.18 4.04 -5.89
CA LEU A 87 7.42 3.28 -5.83
C LEU A 87 7.77 2.90 -4.39
N ALA A 88 7.56 3.80 -3.42
CA ALA A 88 7.75 3.50 -2.00
C ALA A 88 6.82 2.39 -1.50
N VAL A 89 5.54 2.41 -1.92
CA VAL A 89 4.57 1.34 -1.60
C VAL A 89 5.03 0.00 -2.17
N LEU A 90 5.49 -0.02 -3.43
CA LEU A 90 5.98 -1.24 -4.07
C LEU A 90 7.24 -1.78 -3.39
N LEU A 91 8.19 -0.90 -3.08
CA LEU A 91 9.42 -1.27 -2.35
C LEU A 91 9.10 -1.79 -0.95
N ALA A 92 8.17 -1.15 -0.23
CA ALA A 92 7.74 -1.63 1.07
C ALA A 92 7.07 -3.01 0.98
N ALA A 93 6.20 -3.22 0.00
CA ALA A 93 5.51 -4.50 -0.18
C ALA A 93 6.48 -5.62 -0.59
N VAL A 94 7.37 -5.38 -1.56
CA VAL A 94 8.22 -6.44 -2.13
C VAL A 94 9.51 -6.66 -1.35
N ALA A 95 10.14 -5.59 -0.84
CA ALA A 95 11.46 -5.68 -0.20
C ALA A 95 11.37 -5.72 1.33
N VAL A 96 10.48 -4.91 1.94
CA VAL A 96 10.41 -4.80 3.41
C VAL A 96 9.51 -5.85 4.01
N MET A 97 8.42 -6.18 3.33
CA MET A 97 7.43 -7.14 3.80
C MET A 97 8.02 -8.51 4.15
N PRO A 98 8.87 -9.15 3.32
CA PRO A 98 9.48 -10.44 3.67
C PRO A 98 10.30 -10.39 4.96
N TRP A 99 11.14 -9.35 5.14
CA TRP A 99 11.94 -9.19 6.36
C TRP A 99 11.08 -8.97 7.60
N LEU A 100 9.98 -8.24 7.42
CA LEU A 100 9.05 -7.97 8.50
C LEU A 100 8.28 -9.24 8.91
N LEU A 101 7.87 -10.03 7.92
CA LEU A 101 7.22 -11.32 8.14
C LEU A 101 8.17 -12.33 8.82
N ASP A 102 9.42 -12.40 8.41
CA ASP A 102 10.44 -13.24 9.05
C ASP A 102 10.64 -12.80 10.51
N TYR A 103 10.78 -11.49 10.77
CA TYR A 103 10.90 -10.95 12.12
C TYR A 103 9.71 -11.29 13.02
N LEU A 104 8.48 -11.22 12.48
CA LEU A 104 7.26 -11.54 13.23
C LEU A 104 7.08 -13.06 13.42
N ALA A 105 7.47 -13.85 12.43
CA ALA A 105 7.41 -15.31 12.49
C ALA A 105 8.42 -15.88 13.49
N ASP A 106 9.60 -15.29 13.64
CA ASP A 106 10.59 -15.70 14.64
C ASP A 106 10.15 -15.32 16.09
N GLY A 107 9.18 -14.43 16.22
CA GLY A 107 8.68 -13.90 17.49
C GLY A 107 7.23 -14.32 17.80
N GLU A 108 6.31 -13.39 17.59
CA GLU A 108 4.90 -13.50 18.02
C GLU A 108 4.10 -14.57 17.26
N TYR A 109 4.53 -14.93 16.04
CA TYR A 109 3.82 -15.86 15.15
C TYR A 109 4.64 -17.12 14.80
N ALA A 110 5.50 -17.57 15.71
CA ALA A 110 6.32 -18.78 15.52
C ALA A 110 5.48 -20.06 15.30
N ASP A 111 4.21 -20.03 15.70
CA ASP A 111 3.23 -21.10 15.49
C ASP A 111 2.61 -21.11 14.07
N VAL A 112 2.75 -20.01 13.32
CA VAL A 112 2.21 -19.89 11.95
C VAL A 112 3.25 -20.40 10.95
N ALA A 113 3.19 -21.68 10.62
CA ALA A 113 4.13 -22.31 9.70
C ALA A 113 4.18 -21.60 8.35
N ARG A 114 5.40 -21.33 7.87
CA ARG A 114 5.65 -20.81 6.52
C ARG A 114 5.31 -21.90 5.49
N ARG A 115 4.49 -21.55 4.50
CA ARG A 115 4.11 -22.43 3.39
C ARG A 115 4.49 -21.75 2.08
N ASP A 116 5.79 -21.67 1.83
CA ASP A 116 6.36 -20.96 0.68
C ASP A 116 5.92 -21.64 -0.64
N THR A 117 4.87 -21.10 -1.26
CA THR A 117 4.32 -21.62 -2.51
C THR A 117 4.45 -20.63 -3.67
N ARG A 118 4.97 -19.41 -3.42
CA ARG A 118 4.98 -18.34 -4.43
C ARG A 118 6.38 -17.80 -4.69
N SER A 119 6.69 -17.59 -5.99
CA SER A 119 7.96 -17.03 -6.43
C SER A 119 7.99 -15.51 -6.28
N LEU A 120 9.18 -14.94 -6.05
CA LEU A 120 9.41 -13.49 -6.06
C LEU A 120 8.93 -12.84 -7.37
N THR A 121 9.02 -13.56 -8.48
CA THR A 121 8.53 -13.06 -9.78
C THR A 121 7.03 -12.83 -9.78
N ALA A 122 6.24 -13.69 -9.12
CA ALA A 122 4.79 -13.50 -8.98
C ALA A 122 4.44 -12.28 -8.12
N SER A 123 5.19 -12.04 -7.04
CA SER A 123 5.06 -10.85 -6.19
C SER A 123 5.35 -9.56 -6.96
N VAL A 124 6.49 -9.51 -7.64
CA VAL A 124 6.89 -8.35 -8.46
C VAL A 124 5.86 -8.11 -9.57
N TRP A 125 5.41 -9.14 -10.25
CA TRP A 125 4.40 -9.03 -11.31
C TRP A 125 3.06 -8.50 -10.77
N ASN A 126 2.58 -9.04 -9.65
CA ASN A 126 1.36 -8.53 -9.00
C ASN A 126 1.49 -7.05 -8.61
N SER A 127 2.65 -6.65 -8.10
CA SER A 127 2.92 -5.27 -7.69
C SER A 127 2.96 -4.32 -8.87
N ILE A 128 3.68 -4.67 -9.95
CA ILE A 128 3.73 -3.87 -11.19
C ILE A 128 2.33 -3.73 -11.79
N TRP A 129 1.58 -4.82 -11.92
CA TRP A 129 0.23 -4.80 -12.47
C TRP A 129 -0.73 -3.96 -11.63
N SER A 130 -0.61 -4.06 -10.31
CA SER A 130 -1.40 -3.25 -9.37
C SER A 130 -1.07 -1.75 -9.49
N ALA A 131 0.21 -1.40 -9.66
CA ALA A 131 0.62 -0.03 -9.87
C ALA A 131 0.11 0.52 -11.20
N LEU A 132 0.15 -0.26 -12.28
CA LEU A 132 -0.38 0.16 -13.59
C LEU A 132 -1.88 0.41 -13.54
N ILE A 133 -2.66 -0.49 -12.92
CA ILE A 133 -4.12 -0.29 -12.74
C ILE A 133 -4.38 0.94 -11.87
N PHE A 134 -3.63 1.12 -10.80
CA PHE A 134 -3.74 2.30 -9.93
C PHE A 134 -3.48 3.59 -10.70
N MET A 135 -2.36 3.66 -11.44
CA MET A 135 -2.00 4.85 -12.23
C MET A 135 -3.05 5.16 -13.30
N LEU A 136 -3.53 4.13 -14.01
CA LEU A 136 -4.57 4.30 -15.02
C LEU A 136 -5.89 4.75 -14.40
N GLY A 137 -6.33 4.12 -13.33
CA GLY A 137 -7.57 4.49 -12.63
C GLY A 137 -7.49 5.89 -12.03
N TRP A 138 -6.35 6.24 -11.45
CA TRP A 138 -6.07 7.57 -10.92
C TRP A 138 -6.14 8.64 -12.03
N LEU A 139 -5.51 8.37 -13.18
CA LEU A 139 -5.53 9.26 -14.34
C LEU A 139 -6.94 9.42 -14.92
N LEU A 140 -7.69 8.32 -15.08
CA LEU A 140 -9.05 8.34 -15.61
C LEU A 140 -10.03 9.09 -14.69
N THR A 141 -9.77 9.11 -13.39
CA THR A 141 -10.60 9.82 -12.42
C THR A 141 -10.22 11.29 -12.23
N LEU A 142 -9.12 11.77 -12.82
CA LEU A 142 -8.70 13.19 -12.75
C LEU A 142 -9.82 14.19 -13.08
N PRO A 143 -10.62 14.02 -14.16
CA PRO A 143 -11.68 14.97 -14.46
C PRO A 143 -12.74 15.11 -13.35
N LEU A 144 -12.95 14.03 -12.58
CA LEU A 144 -13.91 14.02 -11.46
C LEU A 144 -13.41 14.81 -10.25
N TRP A 145 -12.14 15.14 -10.19
CA TRP A 145 -11.55 15.92 -9.09
C TRP A 145 -12.00 17.39 -9.10
N LEU A 146 -12.56 17.85 -10.21
CA LEU A 146 -13.18 19.17 -10.30
C LEU A 146 -14.45 19.28 -9.43
N VAL A 147 -15.03 18.14 -9.05
CA VAL A 147 -16.20 18.11 -8.15
C VAL A 147 -15.70 18.19 -6.71
N PRO A 148 -16.16 19.20 -5.93
CA PRO A 148 -15.78 19.33 -4.51
C PRO A 148 -16.07 18.05 -3.71
N GLY A 149 -15.08 17.60 -2.94
CA GLY A 149 -15.14 16.38 -2.16
C GLY A 149 -14.65 15.11 -2.89
N LEU A 150 -14.81 15.00 -4.21
CA LEU A 150 -14.27 13.87 -4.96
C LEU A 150 -12.74 13.95 -5.11
N ASN A 151 -12.18 15.14 -5.07
CA ASN A 151 -10.73 15.38 -5.12
C ASN A 151 -9.96 14.74 -3.94
N LEU A 152 -10.61 14.51 -2.81
CA LEU A 152 -10.03 13.83 -1.65
C LEU A 152 -10.45 12.36 -1.58
N THR A 153 -11.72 12.07 -1.87
CA THR A 153 -12.28 10.73 -1.71
C THR A 153 -11.75 9.75 -2.76
N LEU A 154 -11.69 10.14 -4.04
CA LEU A 154 -11.25 9.24 -5.11
C LEU A 154 -9.77 8.83 -4.98
N PRO A 155 -8.81 9.74 -4.76
CA PRO A 155 -7.43 9.35 -4.52
C PRO A 155 -7.28 8.43 -3.30
N THR A 156 -8.01 8.72 -2.22
CA THR A 156 -7.99 7.90 -1.00
C THR A 156 -8.52 6.49 -1.27
N LEU A 157 -9.59 6.34 -2.03
CA LEU A 157 -10.14 5.03 -2.41
C LEU A 157 -9.18 4.26 -3.33
N TRP A 158 -8.55 4.91 -4.30
CA TRP A 158 -7.53 4.29 -5.14
C TRP A 158 -6.34 3.84 -4.32
N MET A 159 -5.91 4.66 -3.36
CA MET A 159 -4.82 4.33 -2.46
C MET A 159 -5.18 3.15 -1.54
N ALA A 160 -6.40 3.13 -1.00
CA ALA A 160 -6.91 2.00 -0.22
C ALA A 160 -6.94 0.70 -1.03
N TRP A 161 -7.35 0.80 -2.30
CA TRP A 161 -7.35 -0.33 -3.22
C TRP A 161 -5.92 -0.84 -3.50
N LEU A 162 -4.97 0.08 -3.76
CA LEU A 162 -3.56 -0.27 -3.98
C LEU A 162 -2.96 -0.94 -2.74
N ASN A 163 -3.15 -0.36 -1.57
CA ASN A 163 -2.67 -0.92 -0.30
C ASN A 163 -3.20 -2.34 -0.09
N ARG A 164 -4.51 -2.53 -0.26
CA ARG A 164 -5.12 -3.86 -0.16
C ARG A 164 -4.52 -4.83 -1.19
N ARG A 165 -4.37 -4.40 -2.44
CA ARG A 165 -3.93 -5.27 -3.53
C ARG A 165 -2.48 -5.71 -3.38
N THR A 166 -1.60 -4.83 -2.92
CA THR A 166 -0.18 -5.11 -2.73
C THR A 166 0.09 -5.77 -1.38
N PHE A 167 -0.22 -5.11 -0.28
CA PHE A 167 0.19 -5.58 1.04
C PHE A 167 -0.56 -6.83 1.53
N ALA A 168 -1.86 -6.98 1.25
CA ALA A 168 -2.56 -8.19 1.65
C ALA A 168 -2.05 -9.42 0.88
N TYR A 169 -1.71 -9.23 -0.40
CA TYR A 169 -1.13 -10.31 -1.20
C TYR A 169 0.23 -10.73 -0.63
N GLU A 170 1.13 -9.78 -0.39
CA GLU A 170 2.48 -10.06 0.12
C GLU A 170 2.45 -10.63 1.54
N ALA A 171 1.63 -10.07 2.44
CA ALA A 171 1.50 -10.55 3.82
C ALA A 171 1.05 -12.00 3.91
N CYS A 172 0.18 -12.43 3.01
CA CYS A 172 -0.35 -13.79 3.01
C CYS A 172 0.48 -14.76 2.15
N SER A 173 1.22 -14.28 1.14
CA SER A 173 1.85 -15.11 0.11
C SER A 173 2.81 -16.16 0.66
N LEU A 174 3.55 -15.83 1.73
CA LEU A 174 4.56 -16.71 2.34
C LEU A 174 3.97 -17.73 3.33
N HIS A 175 2.77 -17.48 3.84
CA HIS A 175 2.19 -18.25 4.95
C HIS A 175 0.89 -18.99 4.57
N THR A 176 0.36 -18.80 3.35
CA THR A 176 -0.89 -19.42 2.92
C THR A 176 -0.73 -20.31 1.70
N THR A 177 -1.53 -21.37 1.64
CA THR A 177 -1.81 -22.06 0.38
C THR A 177 -2.77 -21.23 -0.49
N VAL A 178 -2.89 -21.58 -1.78
CA VAL A 178 -3.82 -20.90 -2.70
C VAL A 178 -5.27 -20.94 -2.18
N ALA A 179 -5.69 -22.10 -1.65
CA ALA A 179 -7.04 -22.26 -1.12
C ALA A 179 -7.27 -21.45 0.17
N GLU A 180 -6.28 -21.39 1.09
CA GLU A 180 -6.35 -20.56 2.29
C GLU A 180 -6.43 -19.07 1.91
N TRP A 181 -5.63 -18.64 0.92
CA TRP A 181 -5.68 -17.26 0.43
C TRP A 181 -7.02 -16.89 -0.16
N ASP A 182 -7.62 -17.75 -1.01
CA ASP A 182 -8.90 -17.47 -1.62
C ASP A 182 -10.02 -17.36 -0.57
N ARG A 183 -10.02 -18.22 0.45
CA ARG A 183 -10.93 -18.12 1.59
C ARG A 183 -10.74 -16.81 2.37
N LEU A 184 -9.50 -16.48 2.76
CA LEU A 184 -9.19 -15.23 3.48
C LEU A 184 -9.63 -14.01 2.68
N ARG A 185 -9.33 -13.97 1.39
CA ARG A 185 -9.67 -12.85 0.51
C ARG A 185 -11.18 -12.64 0.40
N GLN A 186 -11.98 -13.71 0.40
CA GLN A 186 -13.44 -13.65 0.33
C GLN A 186 -14.04 -13.22 1.67
N HIS A 187 -13.64 -13.85 2.77
CA HIS A 187 -14.22 -13.58 4.09
C HIS A 187 -13.76 -12.26 4.70
N HIS A 188 -12.52 -11.83 4.44
CA HIS A 188 -11.94 -10.62 5.00
C HIS A 188 -11.85 -9.44 4.02
N ALA A 189 -12.56 -9.50 2.87
CA ALA A 189 -12.50 -8.50 1.81
C ALA A 189 -12.74 -7.07 2.30
N GLY A 190 -13.78 -6.88 3.11
CA GLY A 190 -14.16 -5.58 3.67
C GLY A 190 -13.16 -5.08 4.72
N ALA A 191 -12.70 -5.97 5.59
CA ALA A 191 -11.73 -5.61 6.62
C ALA A 191 -10.37 -5.23 6.03
N LEU A 192 -9.89 -5.97 5.03
CA LEU A 192 -8.66 -5.64 4.30
C LEU A 192 -8.78 -4.31 3.53
N PHE A 193 -9.95 -4.01 2.96
CA PHE A 193 -10.17 -2.72 2.31
C PHE A 193 -10.23 -1.58 3.32
N LEU A 194 -10.94 -1.76 4.44
CA LEU A 194 -11.02 -0.77 5.52
C LEU A 194 -9.64 -0.49 6.12
N LEU A 195 -8.83 -1.52 6.31
CA LEU A 195 -7.45 -1.37 6.75
C LEU A 195 -6.64 -0.52 5.78
N GLY A 196 -6.76 -0.81 4.47
CA GLY A 196 -6.14 -0.01 3.41
C GLY A 196 -6.61 1.44 3.38
N LEU A 197 -7.90 1.68 3.67
CA LEU A 197 -8.48 3.01 3.76
C LEU A 197 -7.93 3.80 4.95
N LEU A 198 -7.86 3.18 6.13
CA LEU A 198 -7.28 3.81 7.32
C LEU A 198 -5.82 4.18 7.10
N MET A 199 -5.04 3.31 6.46
CA MET A 199 -3.65 3.57 6.14
C MET A 199 -3.49 4.64 5.03
N ALA A 200 -4.41 4.70 4.07
CA ALA A 200 -4.45 5.77 3.07
C ALA A 200 -4.76 7.14 3.72
N LEU A 201 -5.66 7.18 4.69
CA LEU A 201 -5.93 8.40 5.46
C LEU A 201 -4.74 8.81 6.33
N LEU A 202 -4.04 7.85 6.92
CA LEU A 202 -2.83 8.11 7.70
C LEU A 202 -1.70 8.74 6.85
N ALA A 203 -1.65 8.42 5.56
CA ALA A 203 -0.69 8.98 4.62
C ALA A 203 -0.83 10.50 4.41
N TYR A 204 -2.00 11.10 4.71
CA TYR A 204 -2.19 12.55 4.66
C TYR A 204 -1.60 13.29 5.86
N VAL A 205 -1.23 12.60 6.93
CA VAL A 205 -0.59 13.22 8.09
C VAL A 205 0.89 13.46 7.77
N PRO A 206 1.37 14.72 7.78
CA PRO A 206 2.78 15.01 7.54
C PRO A 206 3.70 14.19 8.46
N VAL A 207 4.89 13.84 8.00
CA VAL A 207 5.86 12.96 8.69
C VAL A 207 5.39 11.51 8.80
N ILE A 208 4.19 11.24 9.33
CA ILE A 208 3.63 9.88 9.40
C ILE A 208 3.37 9.35 7.99
N GLY A 209 2.93 10.20 7.08
CA GLY A 209 2.70 9.85 5.67
C GLY A 209 3.95 9.32 4.96
N LEU A 210 5.14 9.81 5.34
CA LEU A 210 6.40 9.28 4.83
C LEU A 210 6.67 7.83 5.29
N LEU A 211 6.21 7.49 6.49
CA LEU A 211 6.33 6.15 7.07
C LEU A 211 5.13 5.25 6.71
N ALA A 212 4.08 5.82 6.11
CA ALA A 212 2.83 5.11 5.84
C ALA A 212 3.02 3.78 5.07
N PRO A 213 3.87 3.67 4.04
CA PRO A 213 4.08 2.38 3.35
C PRO A 213 4.61 1.29 4.29
N SER A 214 5.58 1.61 5.13
CA SER A 214 6.17 0.66 6.08
C SER A 214 5.21 0.30 7.22
N LEU A 215 4.45 1.29 7.73
CA LEU A 215 3.41 1.06 8.73
C LEU A 215 2.29 0.19 8.15
N THR A 216 1.92 0.43 6.90
CA THR A 216 0.94 -0.39 6.17
C THR A 216 1.43 -1.85 6.09
N ALA A 217 2.70 -2.07 5.72
CA ALA A 217 3.28 -3.41 5.69
C ALA A 217 3.15 -4.10 7.05
N LEU A 218 3.49 -3.41 8.15
CA LEU A 218 3.45 -3.96 9.50
C LEU A 218 2.01 -4.29 9.95
N VAL A 219 1.07 -3.38 9.72
CA VAL A 219 -0.35 -3.59 10.10
C VAL A 219 -0.96 -4.74 9.31
N TYR A 220 -0.70 -4.83 8.01
CA TYR A 220 -1.16 -5.95 7.19
C TYR A 220 -0.52 -7.28 7.58
N SER A 221 0.76 -7.29 7.96
CA SER A 221 1.44 -8.50 8.44
C SER A 221 0.75 -9.02 9.72
N HIS A 222 0.53 -8.19 10.72
CA HIS A 222 -0.16 -8.60 11.94
C HIS A 222 -1.58 -9.08 11.66
N TYR A 223 -2.33 -8.37 10.82
CA TYR A 223 -3.70 -8.75 10.48
C TYR A 223 -3.75 -10.10 9.74
N CYS A 224 -2.92 -10.27 8.72
CA CYS A 224 -2.92 -11.48 7.90
C CYS A 224 -2.42 -12.70 8.67
N LEU A 225 -1.33 -12.59 9.44
CA LEU A 225 -0.82 -13.70 10.24
C LEU A 225 -1.84 -14.16 11.29
N GLU A 226 -2.53 -13.23 11.95
CA GLU A 226 -3.58 -13.57 12.90
C GLU A 226 -4.79 -14.24 12.21
N ALA A 227 -5.18 -13.74 11.03
CA ALA A 227 -6.28 -14.34 10.25
C ALA A 227 -5.93 -15.78 9.80
N VAL A 228 -4.68 -16.01 9.39
CA VAL A 228 -4.18 -17.35 9.03
C VAL A 228 -4.17 -18.27 10.25
N ARG A 229 -3.70 -17.77 11.40
CA ARG A 229 -3.70 -18.53 12.66
C ARG A 229 -5.10 -19.02 13.03
N ARG A 230 -6.09 -18.12 13.00
CA ARG A 230 -7.49 -18.47 13.31
C ARG A 230 -8.09 -19.44 12.32
N LEU A 231 -7.87 -19.22 11.03
CA LEU A 231 -8.35 -20.13 9.98
C LEU A 231 -7.85 -21.56 10.21
N ARG A 232 -6.59 -21.74 10.61
CA ARG A 232 -6.01 -23.06 10.88
C ARG A 232 -6.54 -23.70 12.15
N LEU A 233 -6.78 -22.90 13.19
CA LEU A 233 -7.39 -23.39 14.45
C LEU A 233 -8.82 -23.88 14.18
N GLU A 234 -9.63 -23.12 13.46
CA GLU A 234 -10.99 -23.52 13.07
C GLU A 234 -11.01 -24.81 12.24
N CYS A 235 -10.07 -24.97 11.31
CA CYS A 235 -9.93 -26.20 10.53
C CYS A 235 -9.51 -27.39 11.38
N ALA A 236 -8.65 -27.19 12.40
CA ALA A 236 -8.21 -28.23 13.32
C ALA A 236 -9.33 -28.66 14.27
N GLU A 237 -10.10 -27.72 14.79
CA GLU A 237 -11.27 -27.98 15.64
C GLU A 237 -12.37 -28.71 14.87
N GLY A 238 -12.67 -28.28 13.64
CA GLY A 238 -13.65 -28.95 12.76
C GLY A 238 -13.24 -30.38 12.36
N ALA A 239 -11.94 -30.66 12.29
CA ALA A 239 -11.43 -32.00 12.01
C ALA A 239 -11.40 -32.92 13.26
N SER A 240 -11.43 -32.35 14.46
CA SER A 240 -11.38 -33.08 15.73
C SER A 240 -12.75 -33.47 16.29
N LEU A 241 -13.85 -33.00 15.71
CA LEU A 241 -15.20 -33.46 16.05
C LEU A 241 -15.41 -34.86 15.48
N PRO A 242 -15.49 -35.92 16.30
CA PRO A 242 -15.80 -37.25 15.81
C PRO A 242 -17.20 -37.22 15.22
N GLY A 243 -17.31 -37.73 14.00
CA GLY A 243 -18.59 -37.90 13.38
C GLY A 243 -19.55 -38.65 14.32
N GLU A 244 -20.68 -38.03 14.62
CA GLU A 244 -21.82 -38.78 15.14
C GLU A 244 -22.19 -39.83 14.11
N THR A 245 -21.66 -41.03 14.31
CA THR A 245 -22.15 -42.22 13.64
C THR A 245 -23.48 -42.60 14.27
N SER A 246 -24.55 -42.29 13.62
CA SER A 246 -25.83 -42.96 13.83
C SER A 246 -26.08 -43.96 12.69
#